data_b639907fed99d8a0ca0c72481e2efa5d
#
_entry.id   b639907fed99d8a0ca0c72481e2efa5d
#
_cell.length_a   1.000
_cell.length_b   1.000
_cell.length_c   1.000
_cell.angle_alpha   90.00
_cell.angle_beta   90.00
_cell.angle_gamma   90.00
#
_symmetry.space_group_name_H-M   'P 1'
#
loop_
_entity.id
_entity.type
_entity.pdbx_description
1 polymer ?
#
loop_
_entity_poly.entity_id
_entity_poly.type
_entity_poly.pdbx_seq_one_letter_code
_entity_poly.pdbx_strand_id
1 'polypeptide(L)'
;MKGFKIRASAAGKLATKSRSKSEALSQTTKSYLQEWAKQEIYGVRKDISSKYLDKGNAVEDDAIDYAADALGWLFATKNDEYFENEYFCGTPDVILEDKIIDIKSSWDCFTFPLFEEDVPNKDYYYQ
;
A
#
# COMPACT_ATOMS: atom_id res chain seq x y z
N MET A 1 13.16 15.30 -14.83
CA MET A 1 12.62 14.65 -13.61
C MET A 1 11.13 14.41 -13.80
N LYS A 2 10.65 13.21 -13.57
CA LYS A 2 9.19 12.98 -13.53
C LYS A 2 8.60 13.70 -12.32
N GLY A 3 7.39 14.23 -12.45
CA GLY A 3 6.69 14.82 -11.30
C GLY A 3 6.50 13.81 -10.18
N PHE A 4 6.55 14.27 -8.92
CA PHE A 4 6.27 13.40 -7.77
C PHE A 4 4.81 12.96 -7.79
N LYS A 5 4.59 11.65 -7.68
CA LYS A 5 3.26 11.07 -7.46
C LYS A 5 3.26 10.22 -6.20
N ILE A 6 2.19 10.31 -5.46
CA ILE A 6 2.00 9.57 -4.22
C ILE A 6 1.56 8.15 -4.58
N ARG A 7 2.34 7.16 -4.18
CA ARG A 7 1.89 5.77 -4.27
C ARG A 7 0.80 5.53 -3.22
N ALA A 8 -0.31 4.92 -3.60
CA ALA A 8 -1.41 4.61 -2.67
C ALA A 8 -0.88 3.93 -1.39
N SER A 9 -0.03 2.90 -1.54
CA SER A 9 0.60 2.18 -0.42
C SER A 9 1.54 3.01 0.45
N ALA A 10 1.88 4.24 0.06
CA ALA A 10 2.75 5.15 0.82
C ALA A 10 2.01 6.41 1.32
N ALA A 11 0.72 6.52 1.06
CA ALA A 11 -0.07 7.69 1.47
C ALA A 11 0.02 7.95 2.99
N GLY A 12 0.00 6.90 3.80
CA GLY A 12 0.16 7.00 5.26
C GLY A 12 1.45 7.69 5.70
N LYS A 13 2.54 7.52 4.96
CA LYS A 13 3.82 8.18 5.28
C LYS A 13 3.74 9.71 5.14
N LEU A 14 2.90 10.20 4.24
CA LEU A 14 2.67 11.62 4.02
C LEU A 14 1.63 12.20 4.99
N ALA A 15 0.75 11.36 5.52
CA ALA A 15 -0.26 11.75 6.51
C ALA A 15 0.30 11.87 7.94
N THR A 16 1.56 11.52 8.17
CA THR A 16 2.19 11.61 9.49
C THR A 16 2.43 13.07 9.90
N LYS A 17 2.13 13.38 11.16
CA LYS A 17 2.33 14.73 11.71
C LYS A 17 3.74 14.89 12.27
N SER A 18 4.31 16.10 12.11
CA SER A 18 5.56 16.47 12.79
C SER A 18 5.38 16.45 14.31
N ARG A 19 6.41 15.98 15.02
CA ARG A 19 6.47 16.09 16.49
C ARG A 19 6.88 17.49 16.95
N SER A 20 7.56 18.24 16.09
CA SER A 20 7.98 19.62 16.34
C SER A 20 6.98 20.59 15.75
N LYS A 21 6.58 21.60 16.55
CA LYS A 21 5.69 22.68 16.08
C LYS A 21 6.36 23.61 15.05
N SER A 22 7.69 23.61 14.99
CA SER A 22 8.47 24.43 14.06
C SER A 22 8.67 23.77 12.69
N GLU A 23 8.32 22.50 12.53
CA GLU A 23 8.51 21.75 11.29
C GLU A 23 7.19 21.39 10.64
N ALA A 24 7.02 21.75 9.37
CA ALA A 24 5.82 21.46 8.60
C ALA A 24 5.67 19.95 8.28
N LEU A 25 6.79 19.24 8.08
CA LEU A 25 6.81 17.84 7.69
C LEU A 25 7.38 16.95 8.79
N SER A 26 6.77 15.78 8.96
CA SER A 26 7.31 14.76 9.86
C SER A 26 8.64 14.20 9.34
N GLN A 27 9.43 13.58 10.22
CA GLN A 27 10.66 12.89 9.81
C GLN A 27 10.36 11.72 8.85
N THR A 28 9.25 11.03 9.03
CA THR A 28 8.79 9.95 8.12
C THR A 28 8.54 10.50 6.72
N THR A 29 7.80 11.60 6.61
CA THR A 29 7.55 12.27 5.32
C THR A 29 8.84 12.73 4.67
N LYS A 30 9.72 13.39 5.43
CA LYS A 30 11.03 13.86 4.92
C LYS A 30 11.86 12.70 4.37
N SER A 31 11.95 11.60 5.11
CA SER A 31 12.71 10.42 4.70
C SER A 31 12.15 9.80 3.42
N TYR A 32 10.83 9.70 3.31
CA TYR A 32 10.17 9.19 2.11
C TYR A 32 10.43 10.06 0.88
N LEU A 33 10.30 11.39 1.01
CA LEU A 33 10.57 12.32 -0.09
C LEU A 33 12.05 12.33 -0.50
N GLN A 34 12.96 12.25 0.47
CA GLN A 34 14.40 12.14 0.20
C GLN A 34 14.75 10.86 -0.55
N GLU A 35 14.14 9.73 -0.18
CA GLU A 35 14.34 8.46 -0.86
C GLU A 35 13.83 8.53 -2.30
N TRP A 36 12.65 9.08 -2.52
CA TRP A 36 12.12 9.32 -3.85
C TRP A 36 13.06 10.22 -4.69
N ALA A 37 13.50 11.35 -4.13
CA ALA A 37 14.38 12.27 -4.82
C ALA A 37 15.71 11.60 -5.23
N LYS A 38 16.29 10.80 -4.33
CA LYS A 38 17.51 10.02 -4.64
C LYS A 38 17.30 9.06 -5.81
N GLN A 39 16.16 8.34 -5.83
CA GLN A 39 15.85 7.44 -6.93
C GLN A 39 15.73 8.18 -8.27
N GLU A 40 15.12 9.37 -8.28
CA GLU A 40 14.99 10.18 -9.50
C GLU A 40 16.33 10.79 -9.95
N ILE A 41 17.14 11.28 -9.02
CA ILE A 41 18.44 11.89 -9.32
C ILE A 41 19.44 10.87 -9.84
N TYR A 42 19.51 9.71 -9.19
CA TYR A 42 20.51 8.67 -9.53
C TYR A 42 20.02 7.65 -10.56
N GLY A 43 18.71 7.67 -10.91
CA GLY A 43 18.12 6.70 -11.85
C GLY A 43 18.09 5.26 -11.31
N VAL A 44 18.21 5.08 -9.99
CA VAL A 44 18.28 3.76 -9.34
C VAL A 44 17.04 3.56 -8.47
N ARG A 45 16.37 2.42 -8.62
CA ARG A 45 15.27 2.04 -7.73
C ARG A 45 15.82 1.25 -6.55
N LYS A 46 15.38 1.63 -5.34
CA LYS A 46 15.72 0.88 -4.13
C LYS A 46 15.03 -0.48 -4.16
N ASP A 47 15.81 -1.53 -4.05
CA ASP A 47 15.28 -2.87 -3.83
C ASP A 47 14.72 -2.95 -2.41
N ILE A 48 13.42 -3.25 -2.30
CA ILE A 48 12.70 -3.41 -1.04
C ILE A 48 12.23 -4.86 -0.95
N SER A 49 13.15 -5.80 -1.08
CA SER A 49 12.81 -7.19 -0.81
C SER A 49 12.74 -7.42 0.70
N SER A 50 11.72 -8.11 1.14
CA SER A 50 11.62 -8.62 2.51
C SER A 50 10.80 -9.89 2.51
N LYS A 51 11.09 -10.81 3.45
CA LYS A 51 10.31 -12.05 3.61
C LYS A 51 8.80 -11.83 3.77
N TYR A 52 8.40 -10.66 4.27
CA TYR A 52 6.99 -10.29 4.44
C TYR A 52 6.33 -9.92 3.11
N LEU A 53 7.05 -9.18 2.25
CA LEU A 53 6.60 -8.87 0.89
C LEU A 53 6.55 -10.12 0.03
N ASP A 54 7.58 -10.96 0.12
CA ASP A 54 7.65 -12.20 -0.64
C ASP A 54 6.49 -13.13 -0.27
N LYS A 55 6.15 -13.25 1.03
CA LYS A 55 4.97 -13.99 1.46
C LYS A 55 3.69 -13.36 0.92
N GLY A 56 3.52 -12.03 1.05
CA GLY A 56 2.34 -11.33 0.55
C GLY A 56 2.10 -11.63 -0.93
N ASN A 57 3.12 -11.47 -1.74
CA ASN A 57 3.05 -11.76 -3.18
C ASN A 57 2.75 -13.23 -3.49
N ALA A 58 3.34 -14.16 -2.71
CA ALA A 58 3.14 -15.60 -2.92
C ALA A 58 1.72 -16.09 -2.60
N VAL A 59 1.01 -15.42 -1.68
CA VAL A 59 -0.33 -15.82 -1.25
C VAL A 59 -1.43 -14.90 -1.77
N GLU A 60 -1.09 -13.88 -2.57
CA GLU A 60 -2.04 -12.86 -3.00
C GLU A 60 -3.20 -13.45 -3.83
N ASP A 61 -2.89 -14.30 -4.80
CA ASP A 61 -3.90 -14.93 -5.66
C ASP A 61 -4.83 -15.83 -4.83
N ASP A 62 -4.28 -16.67 -3.95
CA ASP A 62 -5.05 -17.53 -3.05
C ASP A 62 -5.92 -16.70 -2.10
N ALA A 63 -5.40 -15.57 -1.62
CA ALA A 63 -6.15 -14.67 -0.73
C ALA A 63 -7.30 -13.96 -1.45
N ILE A 64 -7.12 -13.60 -2.72
CA ILE A 64 -8.19 -13.04 -3.57
C ILE A 64 -9.29 -14.08 -3.77
N ASP A 65 -8.93 -15.31 -4.15
CA ASP A 65 -9.88 -16.40 -4.38
C ASP A 65 -10.67 -16.72 -3.10
N TYR A 66 -9.97 -16.83 -1.97
CA TYR A 66 -10.61 -17.08 -0.68
C TYR A 66 -11.58 -15.96 -0.27
N ALA A 67 -11.17 -14.70 -0.44
CA ALA A 67 -12.03 -13.56 -0.14
C ALA A 67 -13.24 -13.49 -1.07
N ALA A 68 -13.06 -13.78 -2.35
CA ALA A 68 -14.13 -13.84 -3.33
C ALA A 68 -15.18 -14.88 -2.97
N ASP A 69 -14.75 -16.07 -2.60
CA ASP A 69 -15.63 -17.15 -2.17
C ASP A 69 -16.37 -16.80 -0.85
N ALA A 70 -15.64 -16.31 0.13
CA ALA A 70 -16.20 -15.99 1.44
C ALA A 70 -17.20 -14.82 1.41
N LEU A 71 -16.98 -13.83 0.53
CA LEU A 71 -17.78 -12.62 0.43
C LEU A 71 -18.76 -12.61 -0.74
N GLY A 72 -18.77 -13.69 -1.53
CA GLY A 72 -19.67 -13.86 -2.66
C GLY A 72 -19.39 -12.89 -3.81
N TRP A 73 -18.13 -12.54 -4.05
CA TRP A 73 -17.75 -11.67 -5.16
C TRP A 73 -17.74 -12.45 -6.47
N LEU A 74 -18.70 -12.19 -7.31
CA LEU A 74 -18.78 -12.83 -8.63
C LEU A 74 -17.69 -12.23 -9.55
N PHE A 75 -16.93 -13.13 -10.20
CA PHE A 75 -15.90 -12.75 -11.18
C PHE A 75 -14.77 -11.87 -10.65
N ALA A 76 -14.51 -11.89 -9.36
CA ALA A 76 -13.34 -11.21 -8.80
C ALA A 76 -12.05 -11.86 -9.33
N THR A 77 -11.22 -11.08 -9.99
CA THR A 77 -9.91 -11.52 -10.48
C THR A 77 -8.86 -10.49 -10.08
N LYS A 78 -7.62 -10.94 -9.96
CA LYS A 78 -6.50 -10.05 -9.74
C LYS A 78 -6.45 -8.99 -10.82
N ASN A 79 -6.25 -7.74 -10.40
CA ASN A 79 -6.04 -6.63 -11.30
C ASN A 79 -4.54 -6.38 -11.49
N ASP A 80 -4.11 -6.30 -12.73
CA ASP A 80 -2.73 -5.94 -13.10
C ASP A 80 -2.62 -4.52 -13.69
N GLU A 81 -3.74 -3.81 -13.80
CA GLU A 81 -3.76 -2.47 -14.38
C GLU A 81 -3.26 -1.43 -13.38
N TYR A 82 -2.29 -0.65 -13.85
CA TYR A 82 -1.75 0.48 -13.12
C TYR A 82 -2.54 1.74 -13.41
N PHE A 83 -2.96 2.42 -12.35
CA PHE A 83 -3.71 3.66 -12.40
C PHE A 83 -2.88 4.82 -11.92
N GLU A 84 -3.02 5.96 -12.59
CA GLU A 84 -2.43 7.20 -12.13
C GLU A 84 -3.25 8.43 -12.53
N ASN A 85 -3.17 9.45 -11.69
CA ASN A 85 -3.64 10.79 -12.00
C ASN A 85 -2.51 11.81 -11.76
N GLU A 86 -2.86 13.08 -11.62
CA GLU A 86 -1.88 14.14 -11.37
C GLU A 86 -1.11 13.93 -10.05
N TYR A 87 -1.75 13.38 -9.01
CA TYR A 87 -1.21 13.30 -7.64
C TYR A 87 -0.89 11.89 -7.18
N PHE A 88 -1.68 10.90 -7.58
CA PHE A 88 -1.63 9.54 -7.06
C PHE A 88 -1.35 8.51 -8.13
N CYS A 89 -0.80 7.39 -7.68
CA CYS A 89 -0.61 6.22 -8.52
C CYS A 89 -0.67 4.93 -7.69
N GLY A 90 -1.06 3.84 -8.35
CA GLY A 90 -1.12 2.52 -7.73
C GLY A 90 -1.74 1.45 -8.62
N THR A 91 -1.62 0.22 -8.17
CA THR A 91 -2.27 -0.95 -8.77
C THR A 91 -3.12 -1.57 -7.67
N PRO A 92 -4.45 -1.43 -7.69
CA PRO A 92 -5.34 -2.12 -6.76
C PRO A 92 -5.29 -3.62 -6.99
N ASP A 93 -5.50 -4.43 -5.95
CA ASP A 93 -5.46 -5.90 -6.08
C ASP A 93 -6.69 -6.42 -6.84
N VAL A 94 -7.87 -5.88 -6.55
CA VAL A 94 -9.13 -6.27 -7.22
C VAL A 94 -9.98 -5.03 -7.50
N ILE A 95 -10.62 -5.02 -8.65
CA ILE A 95 -11.60 -3.99 -9.02
C ILE A 95 -12.94 -4.68 -9.27
N LEU A 96 -13.96 -4.27 -8.53
CA LEU A 96 -15.36 -4.61 -8.77
C LEU A 96 -16.11 -3.37 -9.28
N GLU A 97 -17.34 -3.54 -9.77
CA GLU A 97 -18.10 -2.43 -10.36
C GLU A 97 -18.19 -1.19 -9.47
N ASP A 98 -18.32 -1.39 -8.15
CA ASP A 98 -18.56 -0.34 -7.16
C ASP A 98 -17.42 -0.16 -6.16
N LYS A 99 -16.34 -0.96 -6.24
CA LYS A 99 -15.28 -1.03 -5.22
C LYS A 99 -13.91 -1.24 -5.81
N ILE A 100 -12.94 -0.63 -5.13
CA ILE A 100 -11.53 -0.94 -5.24
C ILE A 100 -11.12 -1.67 -3.95
N ILE A 101 -10.49 -2.83 -4.10
CA ILE A 101 -10.16 -3.70 -2.98
C ILE A 101 -8.65 -3.90 -2.95
N ASP A 102 -8.10 -3.79 -1.76
CA ASP A 102 -6.70 -4.08 -1.46
C ASP A 102 -6.66 -5.15 -0.38
N ILE A 103 -5.98 -6.25 -0.63
CA ILE A 103 -5.93 -7.42 0.24
C ILE A 103 -4.62 -7.43 1.01
N LYS A 104 -4.71 -7.51 2.32
CA LYS A 104 -3.56 -7.60 3.22
C LYS A 104 -3.53 -8.96 3.91
N SER A 105 -2.48 -9.72 3.64
CA SER A 105 -2.24 -11.01 4.28
C SER A 105 -1.36 -10.84 5.52
N SER A 106 -1.80 -11.38 6.64
CA SER A 106 -1.01 -11.38 7.86
C SER A 106 0.14 -12.40 7.77
N TRP A 107 1.23 -12.11 8.49
CA TRP A 107 2.39 -13.01 8.53
C TRP A 107 2.05 -14.35 9.19
N ASP A 108 1.31 -14.29 10.30
CA ASP A 108 0.89 -15.43 11.10
C ASP A 108 -0.39 -15.10 11.88
N CYS A 109 -0.87 -16.05 12.67
CA CYS A 109 -2.08 -15.88 13.47
C CYS A 109 -1.95 -14.81 14.57
N PHE A 110 -0.74 -14.48 15.00
CA PHE A 110 -0.52 -13.45 16.02
C PHE A 110 -0.57 -12.03 15.45
N THR A 111 -0.29 -11.90 14.17
CA THR A 111 -0.39 -10.62 13.44
C THR A 111 -1.74 -10.43 12.76
N PHE A 112 -2.58 -11.47 12.75
CA PHE A 112 -3.94 -11.38 12.23
C PHE A 112 -4.84 -10.63 13.22
N PRO A 113 -5.64 -9.64 12.80
CA PRO A 113 -6.55 -8.95 13.69
C PRO A 113 -7.63 -9.91 14.21
N LEU A 114 -7.82 -9.91 15.53
CA LEU A 114 -8.81 -10.80 16.17
C LEU A 114 -10.24 -10.25 16.04
N PHE A 115 -10.38 -8.94 15.97
CA PHE A 115 -11.67 -8.25 15.88
C PHE A 115 -11.76 -7.46 14.58
N GLU A 116 -12.94 -7.40 13.97
CA GLU A 116 -13.19 -6.68 12.73
C GLU A 116 -12.85 -5.19 12.78
N GLU A 117 -12.90 -4.61 13.97
CA GLU A 117 -12.62 -3.18 14.20
C GLU A 117 -11.10 -2.87 14.20
N ASP A 118 -10.27 -3.90 14.28
CA ASP A 118 -8.82 -3.74 14.36
C ASP A 118 -8.24 -3.48 12.96
N VAL A 119 -7.61 -2.33 12.79
CA VAL A 119 -6.78 -2.04 11.64
C VAL A 119 -5.32 -2.32 12.02
N PRO A 120 -4.71 -3.40 11.50
CA PRO A 120 -3.39 -3.86 11.94
C PRO A 120 -2.27 -2.83 11.75
N ASN A 121 -2.42 -1.99 10.74
CA ASN A 121 -1.47 -0.93 10.43
C ASN A 121 -2.21 0.35 10.07
N LYS A 122 -1.88 1.45 10.73
CA LYS A 122 -2.49 2.77 10.47
C LYS A 122 -2.29 3.25 9.05
N ASP A 123 -1.24 2.81 8.36
CA ASP A 123 -0.99 3.20 6.97
C ASP A 123 -2.06 2.66 6.02
N TYR A 124 -2.70 1.53 6.34
CA TYR A 124 -3.80 0.96 5.56
C TYR A 124 -5.03 1.86 5.53
N TYR A 125 -5.23 2.66 6.57
CA TYR A 125 -6.33 3.61 6.62
C TYR A 125 -6.23 4.70 5.53
N TYR A 126 -5.02 5.02 5.08
CA TYR A 126 -4.78 6.06 4.08
C TYR A 126 -4.61 5.50 2.66
N GLN A 127 -4.54 4.20 2.50
CA GLN A 127 -4.39 3.53 1.22
C GLN A 127 -5.70 3.46 0.47
#